data_7c41793f68a309b2adac9c8a13169b9f
#
_entry.id   7c41793f68a309b2adac9c8a13169b9f
#
_cell.length_a   1.000
_cell.length_b   1.000
_cell.length_c   1.000
_cell.angle_alpha   90.00
_cell.angle_beta   90.00
_cell.angle_gamma   90.00
#
_symmetry.space_group_name_H-M   'P 1'
#
loop_
_entity.id
_entity.type
_entity.pdbx_description
1 polymer ?
#
loop_
_entity_poly.entity_id
_entity_poly.type
_entity_poly.pdbx_seq_one_letter_code
_entity_poly.pdbx_strand_id
1 'polypeptide(L)'
;MLGLPRSRVLKKKKDFQAVYSRGKSYANRFLVLYVFRSHVLQGKVGFAAGKKLGNAVRRNRVKRLLRESYRLHQDEIEEGFSLLLVGRKAALDVKCQDLEKAFLAWGRKAGIMAGEKEASKSERRRGR
;
A
#
# COMPACT_ATOMS: atom_id res chain seq x y z
N MET A 1 9.11 -0.79 -19.15
CA MET A 1 8.74 -0.81 -17.74
C MET A 1 7.62 0.17 -17.47
N LEU A 2 6.59 -0.27 -16.79
CA LEU A 2 5.43 0.57 -16.53
C LEU A 2 5.65 1.50 -15.35
N GLY A 3 5.44 2.79 -15.57
CA GLY A 3 5.41 3.76 -14.48
C GLY A 3 4.09 3.69 -13.73
N LEU A 4 3.95 4.53 -12.73
CA LEU A 4 2.70 4.67 -12.00
C LEU A 4 1.94 5.88 -12.56
N PRO A 5 0.82 5.66 -13.28
CA PRO A 5 0.06 6.77 -13.86
C PRO A 5 -0.49 7.71 -12.80
N ARG A 6 -0.51 8.99 -13.11
CA ARG A 6 -1.04 10.01 -12.20
C ARG A 6 -2.50 9.76 -11.84
N SER A 7 -3.27 9.19 -12.77
CA SER A 7 -4.68 8.88 -12.54
C SER A 7 -4.88 7.83 -11.44
N ARG A 8 -3.84 7.04 -11.15
CA ARG A 8 -3.90 6.02 -10.09
C ARG A 8 -3.36 6.49 -8.75
N VAL A 9 -2.92 7.74 -8.67
CA VAL A 9 -2.38 8.28 -7.42
C VAL A 9 -3.42 9.13 -6.71
N LEU A 10 -3.64 8.87 -5.43
CA LEU A 10 -4.52 9.69 -4.60
C LEU A 10 -3.90 11.09 -4.46
N LYS A 11 -4.66 12.13 -4.75
CA LYS A 11 -4.18 13.50 -4.68
C LYS A 11 -5.02 14.38 -3.76
N LYS A 12 -6.32 14.14 -3.72
CA LYS A 12 -7.23 14.98 -2.93
C LYS A 12 -7.16 14.59 -1.46
N LYS A 13 -7.11 15.61 -0.61
CA LYS A 13 -7.06 15.41 0.83
C LYS A 13 -8.23 14.58 1.34
N LYS A 14 -9.43 14.82 0.81
CA LYS A 14 -10.62 14.07 1.22
C LYS A 14 -10.54 12.60 0.87
N ASP A 15 -9.87 12.26 -0.24
CA ASP A 15 -9.70 10.88 -0.66
C ASP A 15 -8.71 10.14 0.26
N PHE A 16 -7.62 10.81 0.63
CA PHE A 16 -6.69 10.29 1.64
C PHE A 16 -7.41 10.01 2.95
N GLN A 17 -8.22 10.96 3.39
CA GLN A 17 -8.94 10.82 4.65
C GLN A 17 -9.98 9.71 4.60
N ALA A 18 -10.63 9.50 3.46
CA ALA A 18 -11.60 8.43 3.31
C ALA A 18 -10.92 7.08 3.47
N VAL A 19 -9.79 6.87 2.82
CA VAL A 19 -9.04 5.62 2.94
C VAL A 19 -8.50 5.44 4.36
N TYR A 20 -7.97 6.51 4.94
CA TYR A 20 -7.42 6.49 6.28
C TYR A 20 -8.46 6.15 7.35
N SER A 21 -9.64 6.77 7.27
CA SER A 21 -10.66 6.63 8.31
C SER A 21 -11.59 5.44 8.11
N ARG A 22 -11.85 5.06 6.85
CA ARG A 22 -12.79 3.96 6.54
C ARG A 22 -12.10 2.67 6.17
N GLY A 23 -10.83 2.74 5.78
CA GLY A 23 -10.08 1.58 5.37
C GLY A 23 -9.67 0.71 6.54
N LYS A 24 -9.42 -0.54 6.24
CA LYS A 24 -8.87 -1.48 7.20
C LYS A 24 -7.35 -1.32 7.22
N SER A 25 -6.76 -1.29 8.40
CA SER A 25 -5.33 -1.06 8.53
C SER A 25 -4.56 -2.32 8.90
N TYR A 26 -3.36 -2.42 8.34
CA TYR A 26 -2.42 -3.50 8.61
C TYR A 26 -1.07 -2.87 8.85
N ALA A 27 -0.54 -3.01 10.06
CA ALA A 27 0.70 -2.36 10.43
C ALA A 27 1.82 -3.37 10.62
N ASN A 28 3.01 -3.01 10.15
CA ASN A 28 4.22 -3.71 10.51
C ASN A 28 5.26 -2.68 10.94
N ARG A 29 6.50 -3.13 11.10
CA ARG A 29 7.57 -2.28 11.59
C ARG A 29 7.85 -1.07 10.68
N PHE A 30 7.70 -1.24 9.38
CA PHE A 30 8.14 -0.24 8.38
C PHE A 30 7.03 0.62 7.85
N LEU A 31 5.82 0.08 7.75
CA LEU A 31 4.71 0.82 7.14
C LEU A 31 3.36 0.40 7.72
N VAL A 32 2.37 1.26 7.50
CA VAL A 32 0.97 0.93 7.74
C VAL A 32 0.29 0.92 6.38
N LEU A 33 -0.41 -0.16 6.07
CA LEU A 33 -1.16 -0.29 4.84
C LEU A 33 -2.65 -0.14 5.16
N TYR A 34 -3.28 0.85 4.56
CA TYR A 34 -4.73 1.03 4.64
C TYR A 34 -5.36 0.52 3.36
N VAL A 35 -6.39 -0.31 3.50
CA VAL A 35 -7.09 -0.91 2.37
C VAL A 35 -8.56 -0.51 2.43
N PHE A 36 -9.04 0.15 1.40
CA PHE A 36 -10.41 0.63 1.34
C PHE A 36 -11.07 0.17 0.04
N ARG A 37 -12.19 -0.53 0.16
CA ARG A 37 -12.95 -0.97 -1.00
C ARG A 37 -13.91 0.15 -1.40
N SER A 38 -13.73 0.69 -2.60
CA SER A 38 -14.51 1.82 -3.09
C SER A 38 -14.61 1.79 -4.61
N HIS A 39 -15.80 1.95 -5.13
CA HIS A 39 -16.01 2.05 -6.59
C HIS A 39 -15.41 3.34 -7.14
N VAL A 40 -15.46 4.41 -6.35
CA VAL A 40 -14.97 5.72 -6.79
C VAL A 40 -13.46 5.78 -6.80
N LEU A 41 -12.81 5.20 -5.78
CA LEU A 41 -11.36 5.29 -5.59
C LEU A 41 -10.61 4.03 -5.99
N GLN A 42 -11.30 3.04 -6.54
CA GLN A 42 -10.64 1.76 -6.86
C GLN A 42 -9.47 1.95 -7.81
N GLY A 43 -8.42 1.20 -7.56
CA GLY A 43 -7.20 1.28 -8.35
C GLY A 43 -6.30 2.44 -7.98
N LYS A 44 -6.71 3.30 -7.05
CA LYS A 44 -5.89 4.44 -6.64
C LYS A 44 -5.07 4.13 -5.40
N VAL A 45 -3.89 4.73 -5.32
CA VAL A 45 -2.96 4.52 -4.22
C VAL A 45 -2.37 5.84 -3.76
N GLY A 46 -2.23 5.98 -2.45
CA GLY A 46 -1.57 7.15 -1.85
C GLY A 46 -0.34 6.73 -1.07
N PHE A 47 0.59 7.66 -0.94
CA PHE A 47 1.83 7.45 -0.19
C PHE A 47 2.01 8.61 0.77
N ALA A 48 2.27 8.30 2.03
CA ALA A 48 2.40 9.33 3.05
C ALA A 48 3.56 9.05 3.99
N ALA A 49 4.15 10.12 4.49
CA ALA A 49 5.19 10.07 5.52
C ALA A 49 4.96 11.24 6.45
N GLY A 50 4.67 10.95 7.70
CA GLY A 50 4.32 11.97 8.68
C GLY A 50 5.49 12.82 9.15
N LYS A 51 5.18 13.90 9.86
CA LYS A 51 6.17 14.83 10.39
C LYS A 51 7.14 14.17 11.35
N LYS A 52 6.75 13.09 12.01
CA LYS A 52 7.60 12.35 12.94
C LYS A 52 8.85 11.75 12.28
N LEU A 53 8.81 11.60 10.96
CA LEU A 53 9.96 11.04 10.23
C LEU A 53 11.07 12.05 10.00
N GLY A 54 10.83 13.32 10.26
CA GLY A 54 11.83 14.37 10.14
C GLY A 54 11.50 15.40 9.08
N ASN A 55 12.53 15.94 8.43
CA ASN A 55 12.38 17.01 7.46
C ASN A 55 11.84 16.49 6.11
N ALA A 56 11.62 17.44 5.19
CA ALA A 56 11.05 17.12 3.88
C ALA A 56 11.88 16.11 3.08
N VAL A 57 13.19 16.20 3.18
CA VAL A 57 14.09 15.30 2.46
C VAL A 57 13.88 13.86 2.90
N ARG A 58 13.85 13.63 4.23
CA ARG A 58 13.63 12.30 4.79
C ARG A 58 12.24 11.77 4.45
N ARG A 59 11.23 12.61 4.57
CA ARG A 59 9.85 12.24 4.27
C ARG A 59 9.68 11.88 2.80
N ASN A 60 10.26 12.66 1.91
CA ASN A 60 10.20 12.40 0.47
C ASN A 60 10.92 11.11 0.11
N ARG A 61 12.03 10.81 0.76
CA ARG A 61 12.75 9.56 0.56
C ARG A 61 11.87 8.36 0.91
N VAL A 62 11.20 8.41 2.05
CA VAL A 62 10.30 7.33 2.48
C VAL A 62 9.15 7.16 1.50
N LYS A 63 8.52 8.26 1.09
CA LYS A 63 7.44 8.20 0.10
C LYS A 63 7.91 7.59 -1.21
N ARG A 64 9.13 7.91 -1.64
CA ARG A 64 9.71 7.34 -2.87
C ARG A 64 9.90 5.83 -2.74
N LEU A 65 10.38 5.37 -1.59
CA LEU A 65 10.56 3.94 -1.33
C LEU A 65 9.21 3.21 -1.35
N LEU A 66 8.20 3.79 -0.73
CA LEU A 66 6.85 3.21 -0.72
C LEU A 66 6.28 3.15 -2.13
N ARG A 67 6.44 4.21 -2.89
CA ARG A 67 5.98 4.27 -4.28
C ARG A 67 6.67 3.21 -5.14
N GLU A 68 7.96 3.06 -4.97
CA GLU A 68 8.74 2.07 -5.72
C GLU A 68 8.28 0.65 -5.39
N SER A 69 8.06 0.36 -4.12
CA SER A 69 7.57 -0.96 -3.69
C SER A 69 6.21 -1.27 -4.33
N TYR A 70 5.32 -0.30 -4.36
CA TYR A 70 4.01 -0.47 -4.99
C TYR A 70 4.14 -0.61 -6.51
N ARG A 71 4.94 0.25 -7.14
CA ARG A 71 5.11 0.27 -8.60
C ARG A 71 5.59 -1.08 -9.14
N LEU A 72 6.52 -1.69 -8.45
CA LEU A 72 7.09 -2.98 -8.85
C LEU A 72 6.06 -4.11 -8.84
N HIS A 73 5.00 -3.96 -8.06
CA HIS A 73 3.99 -5.01 -7.87
C HIS A 73 2.57 -4.57 -8.19
N GLN A 74 2.42 -3.43 -8.88
CA GLN A 74 1.08 -2.88 -9.13
C GLN A 74 0.18 -3.82 -9.93
N ASP A 75 0.76 -4.62 -10.81
CA ASP A 75 -0.03 -5.57 -11.61
C ASP A 75 -0.49 -6.78 -10.83
N GLU A 76 0.09 -7.02 -9.66
CA GLU A 76 -0.28 -8.15 -8.81
C GLU A 76 -1.40 -7.79 -7.83
N ILE A 77 -1.81 -6.52 -7.79
CA ILE A 77 -2.80 -6.04 -6.83
C ILE A 77 -4.18 -5.97 -7.48
N GLU A 78 -5.21 -6.45 -6.77
CA GLU A 78 -6.57 -6.41 -7.27
C GLU A 78 -7.07 -4.99 -7.43
N GLU A 79 -7.86 -4.75 -8.47
CA GLU A 79 -8.32 -3.42 -8.83
C GLU A 79 -9.42 -2.86 -7.91
N GLY A 80 -10.16 -3.71 -7.24
CA GLY A 80 -11.31 -3.26 -6.45
C GLY A 80 -10.98 -2.43 -5.21
N PHE A 81 -9.70 -2.20 -4.93
CA PHE A 81 -9.24 -1.56 -3.70
C PHE A 81 -8.56 -0.23 -3.96
N SER A 82 -8.71 0.68 -3.00
CA SER A 82 -7.87 1.86 -2.88
C SER A 82 -6.92 1.63 -1.72
N LEU A 83 -5.66 2.02 -1.88
CA LEU A 83 -4.63 1.77 -0.89
C LEU A 83 -4.01 3.08 -0.41
N LEU A 84 -3.57 3.08 0.83
CA LEU A 84 -2.75 4.16 1.37
C LEU A 84 -1.60 3.52 2.13
N LEU A 85 -0.38 3.81 1.68
CA LEU A 85 0.84 3.33 2.32
C LEU A 85 1.45 4.46 3.12
N VAL A 86 1.55 4.27 4.43
CA VAL A 86 2.10 5.28 5.34
C VAL A 86 3.40 4.75 5.93
N GLY A 87 4.49 5.49 5.70
CA GLY A 87 5.80 5.10 6.21
C GLY A 87 5.92 5.32 7.70
N ARG A 88 6.54 4.37 8.38
CA ARG A 88 6.85 4.46 9.80
C ARG A 88 8.34 4.79 9.98
N LYS A 89 8.70 5.17 11.19
CA LYS A 89 10.06 5.65 11.50
C LYS A 89 11.15 4.66 11.09
N ALA A 90 10.90 3.37 11.25
CA ALA A 90 11.88 2.35 10.88
C ALA A 90 12.17 2.32 9.37
N ALA A 91 11.28 2.88 8.55
CA ALA A 91 11.50 2.95 7.10
C ALA A 91 12.58 3.95 6.70
N LEU A 92 13.00 4.83 7.61
CA LEU A 92 14.06 5.78 7.32
C LEU A 92 15.40 5.11 7.00
N ASP A 93 15.66 3.97 7.63
CA ASP A 93 16.92 3.26 7.50
C ASP A 93 16.80 1.92 6.77
N VAL A 94 15.62 1.66 6.19
CA VAL A 94 15.36 0.37 5.54
C VAL A 94 15.85 0.41 4.09
N LYS A 95 16.27 -0.75 3.60
CA LYS A 95 16.57 -0.94 2.18
C LYS A 95 15.27 -1.13 1.41
N CYS A 96 15.27 -0.72 0.14
CA CYS A 96 14.11 -0.84 -0.71
C CYS A 96 13.56 -2.27 -0.74
N GLN A 97 14.44 -3.25 -0.82
CA GLN A 97 14.06 -4.67 -0.86
C GLN A 97 13.34 -5.12 0.41
N ASP A 98 13.77 -4.63 1.57
CA ASP A 98 13.15 -4.99 2.83
C ASP A 98 11.78 -4.35 2.97
N LEU A 99 11.63 -3.11 2.51
CA LEU A 99 10.34 -2.44 2.50
C LEU A 99 9.38 -3.12 1.52
N GLU A 100 9.88 -3.52 0.37
CA GLU A 100 9.12 -4.26 -0.63
C GLU A 100 8.57 -5.57 -0.06
N LYS A 101 9.41 -6.33 0.64
CA LYS A 101 9.01 -7.57 1.30
C LYS A 101 7.92 -7.31 2.34
N ALA A 102 8.08 -6.24 3.11
CA ALA A 102 7.11 -5.88 4.13
C ALA A 102 5.76 -5.51 3.51
N PHE A 103 5.78 -4.78 2.39
CA PHE A 103 4.57 -4.43 1.66
C PHE A 103 3.87 -5.68 1.14
N LEU A 104 4.61 -6.59 0.50
CA LEU A 104 4.04 -7.81 -0.05
C LEU A 104 3.44 -8.70 1.03
N ALA A 105 4.12 -8.82 2.17
CA ALA A 105 3.61 -9.61 3.29
C ALA A 105 2.26 -9.09 3.78
N TRP A 106 2.13 -7.77 3.93
CA TRP A 106 0.87 -7.18 4.36
C TRP A 106 -0.18 -7.18 3.26
N GLY A 107 0.24 -7.05 2.00
CA GLY A 107 -0.65 -7.18 0.86
C GLY A 107 -1.31 -8.56 0.81
N ARG A 108 -0.54 -9.59 1.05
CA ARG A 108 -1.06 -10.96 1.13
C ARG A 108 -2.01 -11.12 2.31
N LYS A 109 -1.62 -10.63 3.47
CA LYS A 109 -2.45 -10.69 4.67
C LYS A 109 -3.76 -9.95 4.50
N ALA A 110 -3.72 -8.83 3.80
CA ALA A 110 -4.91 -8.03 3.52
C ALA A 110 -5.79 -8.62 2.42
N GLY A 111 -5.29 -9.60 1.68
CA GLY A 111 -6.03 -10.24 0.60
C GLY A 111 -6.19 -9.40 -0.65
N ILE A 112 -5.26 -8.48 -0.89
CA ILE A 112 -5.32 -7.60 -2.06
C ILE A 112 -4.45 -8.06 -3.22
N MET A 113 -3.63 -9.08 -3.02
CA MET A 113 -2.79 -9.63 -4.08
C MET A 113 -3.62 -10.62 -4.90
N ALA A 114 -3.76 -10.37 -6.19
CA ALA A 114 -4.65 -11.14 -7.06
C ALA A 114 -4.35 -12.66 -7.02
N GLY A 115 -3.09 -13.04 -7.17
CA GLY A 115 -2.71 -14.46 -7.16
C GLY A 115 -2.95 -15.14 -5.82
N GLU A 116 -2.58 -14.47 -4.73
CA GLU A 116 -2.77 -15.00 -3.38
C GLU A 116 -4.25 -15.10 -3.02
N LYS A 117 -5.05 -14.17 -3.50
CA LYS A 117 -6.48 -14.19 -3.23
C LYS A 117 -7.14 -15.40 -3.89
N GLU A 118 -6.73 -15.75 -5.09
CA GLU A 118 -7.23 -16.94 -5.78
C GLU A 118 -6.83 -18.20 -5.04
N ALA A 119 -5.58 -18.29 -4.60
CA ALA A 119 -5.10 -19.40 -3.81
C ALA A 119 -5.86 -19.52 -2.50
N SER A 120 -6.09 -18.39 -1.81
CA SER A 120 -6.88 -18.36 -0.59
C SER A 120 -8.29 -18.85 -0.78
N LYS A 121 -8.92 -18.46 -1.87
CA LYS A 121 -10.28 -18.92 -2.18
C LYS A 121 -10.31 -20.44 -2.37
N SER A 122 -9.33 -20.99 -3.07
CA SER A 122 -9.22 -22.43 -3.25
C SER A 122 -9.06 -23.15 -1.91
N GLU A 123 -8.19 -22.63 -1.07
CA GLU A 123 -7.94 -23.21 0.25
C GLU A 123 -9.19 -23.17 1.13
N ARG A 124 -9.92 -22.06 1.10
CA ARG A 124 -11.16 -21.95 1.87
C ARG A 124 -12.20 -22.97 1.44
N ARG A 125 -12.32 -23.20 0.14
CA ARG A 125 -13.24 -24.20 -0.38
C ARG A 125 -12.88 -25.60 0.10
N ARG A 126 -11.61 -25.92 0.14
CA ARG A 126 -11.14 -27.21 0.62
C ARG A 126 -11.28 -27.37 2.13
N GLY A 127 -11.00 -26.29 2.86
CA GLY A 127 -11.01 -26.29 4.32
C GLY A 127 -12.39 -26.23 4.96
N ARG A 128 -13.41 -26.09 4.15
CA ARG A 128 -14.79 -26.04 4.62
C ARG A 128 -15.58 -27.18 3.99
#